data_6fff41f012b84a930a34c3caa0b77211
#
_entry.id   6fff41f012b84a930a34c3caa0b77211
#
_cell.length_a   1.000
_cell.length_b   1.000
_cell.length_c   1.000
_cell.angle_alpha   90.00
_cell.angle_beta   90.00
_cell.angle_gamma   90.00
#
_symmetry.space_group_name_H-M   'P 1'
#
loop_
_entity.id
_entity.type
_entity.pdbx_description
1 polymer ?
#
loop_
_entity_poly.entity_id
_entity_poly.type
_entity_poly.pdbx_seq_one_letter_code
_entity_poly.pdbx_strand_id
1 'polypeptide(L)'
;MTTDTTAYEEPDPLLRRRMIPAGGARVAVFRRTYQTTVEDLWDACTNPVRLARWYVPVTGDLRVGGSFQQMNMGGGTILVCDAPHLLKLSLGDSADEIEVRLSPGPEAGTAVLELQHATTLDSHNIGGQVYDAVFCMGGGYYPRLLALDLHLRGSLPEDYDSAAFHKDPNMRSTIERGSAAMAALLAGDAER
;
A
#
# COMPACT_ATOMS: atom_id res chain seq x y z
N MET A 1 10.63 26.79 0.04
CA MET A 1 10.78 25.59 -0.81
C MET A 1 9.41 25.33 -1.42
N THR A 2 9.26 25.52 -2.71
CA THR A 2 8.03 25.16 -3.43
C THR A 2 7.98 23.65 -3.52
N THR A 3 7.07 23.04 -2.81
CA THR A 3 6.77 21.60 -2.95
C THR A 3 6.37 21.38 -4.40
N ASP A 4 7.11 20.55 -5.12
CA ASP A 4 6.74 20.15 -6.47
C ASP A 4 5.44 19.32 -6.38
N THR A 5 4.31 19.97 -6.60
CA THR A 5 2.98 19.35 -6.57
C THR A 5 2.72 18.50 -7.81
N THR A 6 3.52 18.61 -8.87
CA THR A 6 3.32 17.86 -10.10
C THR A 6 3.48 16.36 -9.91
N ALA A 7 4.33 15.92 -8.96
CA ALA A 7 4.49 14.50 -8.62
C ALA A 7 3.20 13.83 -8.10
N TYR A 8 2.24 14.62 -7.59
CA TYR A 8 0.95 14.12 -7.09
C TYR A 8 -0.16 14.15 -8.16
N GLU A 9 0.02 14.89 -9.23
CA GLU A 9 -1.02 15.16 -10.23
C GLU A 9 -1.00 14.20 -11.42
N GLU A 10 0.18 13.72 -11.81
CA GLU A 10 0.33 12.82 -12.96
C GLU A 10 -0.11 11.38 -12.61
N PRO A 11 -0.78 10.68 -13.56
CA PRO A 11 -1.01 9.24 -13.43
C PRO A 11 0.34 8.53 -13.31
N ASP A 12 0.52 7.70 -12.27
CA ASP A 12 1.75 6.95 -12.10
C ASP A 12 1.84 5.81 -13.14
N PRO A 13 2.65 5.94 -14.19
CA PRO A 13 2.76 4.93 -15.25
C PRO A 13 3.41 3.64 -14.76
N LEU A 14 4.09 3.67 -13.61
CA LEU A 14 4.79 2.53 -13.04
C LEU A 14 3.86 1.66 -12.18
N LEU A 15 2.71 2.19 -11.75
CA LEU A 15 1.74 1.43 -10.95
C LEU A 15 0.84 0.60 -11.86
N ARG A 16 0.87 -0.72 -11.64
CA ARG A 16 -0.03 -1.69 -12.26
C ARG A 16 -1.00 -2.23 -11.21
N ARG A 17 -2.23 -2.52 -11.62
CA ARG A 17 -3.31 -2.98 -10.75
C ARG A 17 -4.06 -4.13 -11.41
N ARG A 18 -4.52 -5.07 -10.61
CA ARG A 18 -5.43 -6.13 -11.04
C ARG A 18 -6.24 -6.67 -9.86
N MET A 19 -7.35 -7.33 -10.15
CA MET A 19 -8.07 -8.15 -9.19
C MET A 19 -7.93 -9.62 -9.57
N ILE A 20 -7.90 -10.48 -8.55
CA ILE A 20 -7.85 -11.93 -8.71
C ILE A 20 -8.92 -12.52 -7.80
N PRO A 21 -9.90 -13.27 -8.34
CA PRO A 21 -10.78 -14.08 -7.51
C PRO A 21 -9.95 -15.23 -6.89
N ALA A 22 -10.08 -15.43 -5.59
CA ALA A 22 -9.37 -16.45 -4.86
C ALA A 22 -10.31 -17.15 -3.87
N GLY A 23 -11.06 -18.13 -4.36
CA GLY A 23 -12.09 -18.80 -3.57
C GLY A 23 -13.20 -17.84 -3.16
N GLY A 24 -13.44 -17.68 -1.85
CA GLY A 24 -14.40 -16.70 -1.31
C GLY A 24 -13.81 -15.31 -1.05
N ALA A 25 -12.53 -15.07 -1.38
CA ALA A 25 -11.86 -13.80 -1.19
C ALA A 25 -11.69 -13.04 -2.50
N ARG A 26 -11.58 -11.72 -2.40
CA ARG A 26 -11.15 -10.81 -3.47
C ARG A 26 -9.74 -10.33 -3.17
N VAL A 27 -8.85 -10.37 -4.16
CA VAL A 27 -7.45 -9.95 -4.00
C VAL A 27 -7.19 -8.72 -4.87
N ALA A 28 -6.90 -7.60 -4.24
CA ALA A 28 -6.37 -6.43 -4.92
C ALA A 28 -4.85 -6.56 -5.03
N VAL A 29 -4.30 -6.38 -6.23
CA VAL A 29 -2.87 -6.46 -6.49
C VAL A 29 -2.39 -5.12 -7.03
N PHE A 30 -1.35 -4.58 -6.40
CA PHE A 30 -0.64 -3.38 -6.81
C PHE A 30 0.81 -3.73 -7.09
N ARG A 31 1.31 -3.36 -8.25
CA ARG A 31 2.70 -3.60 -8.63
C ARG A 31 3.33 -2.31 -9.12
N ARG A 32 4.47 -1.95 -8.53
CA ARG A 32 5.23 -0.75 -8.88
C ARG A 32 6.72 -1.01 -8.93
N THR A 33 7.41 -0.37 -9.87
CA THR A 33 8.87 -0.34 -9.94
C THR A 33 9.39 0.94 -9.28
N TYR A 34 10.44 0.80 -8.47
CA TYR A 34 11.10 1.90 -7.76
C TYR A 34 12.57 2.00 -8.18
N GLN A 35 13.11 3.22 -8.16
CA GLN A 35 14.53 3.49 -8.42
C GLN A 35 15.34 3.28 -7.15
N THR A 36 15.52 2.00 -6.78
CA THR A 36 16.27 1.57 -5.59
C THR A 36 16.61 0.09 -5.68
N THR A 37 17.43 -0.43 -4.75
CA THR A 37 17.72 -1.86 -4.64
C THR A 37 16.63 -2.62 -3.90
N VAL A 38 16.60 -3.94 -4.01
CA VAL A 38 15.65 -4.79 -3.26
C VAL A 38 15.86 -4.65 -1.76
N GLU A 39 17.11 -4.56 -1.30
CA GLU A 39 17.48 -4.44 0.10
C GLU A 39 17.01 -3.09 0.69
N ASP A 40 17.20 -1.99 -0.03
CA ASP A 40 16.75 -0.67 0.43
C ASP A 40 15.22 -0.56 0.42
N LEU A 41 14.56 -1.13 -0.61
CA LEU A 41 13.10 -1.22 -0.67
C LEU A 41 12.54 -2.08 0.48
N TRP A 42 13.21 -3.20 0.80
CA TRP A 42 12.87 -4.04 1.94
C TRP A 42 12.97 -3.29 3.26
N ASP A 43 14.09 -2.59 3.49
CA ASP A 43 14.26 -1.78 4.69
C ASP A 43 13.21 -0.67 4.78
N ALA A 44 12.88 -0.01 3.66
CA ALA A 44 11.80 0.98 3.63
C ALA A 44 10.44 0.39 4.03
N CYS A 45 10.16 -0.87 3.67
CA CYS A 45 8.89 -1.55 3.94
C CYS A 45 8.83 -2.26 5.30
N THR A 46 9.95 -2.44 6.01
CA THR A 46 9.99 -3.25 7.24
C THR A 46 10.60 -2.52 8.44
N ASN A 47 11.43 -1.51 8.22
CA ASN A 47 12.01 -0.70 9.28
C ASN A 47 10.97 0.27 9.87
N PRO A 48 10.62 0.17 11.17
CA PRO A 48 9.56 0.99 11.77
C PRO A 48 9.80 2.50 11.66
N VAL A 49 11.06 2.93 11.70
CA VAL A 49 11.42 4.36 11.57
C VAL A 49 11.13 4.85 10.16
N ARG A 50 11.44 4.06 9.14
CA ARG A 50 11.15 4.39 7.75
C ARG A 50 9.66 4.29 7.43
N LEU A 51 8.97 3.23 7.92
CA LEU A 51 7.51 3.08 7.78
C LEU A 51 6.76 4.27 8.33
N ALA A 52 7.17 4.81 9.49
CA ALA A 52 6.53 5.98 10.08
C ALA A 52 6.60 7.23 9.18
N ARG A 53 7.54 7.29 8.24
CA ARG A 53 7.70 8.42 7.32
C ARG A 53 6.68 8.42 6.19
N TRP A 54 6.42 7.28 5.58
CA TRP A 54 5.60 7.20 4.35
C TRP A 54 4.30 6.41 4.50
N TYR A 55 4.23 5.55 5.50
CA TYR A 55 3.06 4.67 5.72
C TYR A 55 2.31 5.06 7.00
N VAL A 56 2.59 4.43 8.11
CA VAL A 56 2.15 4.77 9.47
C VAL A 56 3.17 4.23 10.49
N PRO A 57 3.23 4.78 11.69
CA PRO A 57 3.97 4.16 12.79
C PRO A 57 3.49 2.73 13.06
N VAL A 58 4.44 1.81 13.12
CA VAL A 58 4.22 0.38 13.42
C VAL A 58 4.99 0.02 14.67
N THR A 59 4.34 -0.68 15.59
CA THR A 59 4.93 -1.16 16.87
C THR A 59 4.58 -2.63 17.10
N GLY A 60 5.21 -3.25 18.06
CA GLY A 60 4.91 -4.63 18.47
C GLY A 60 6.12 -5.55 18.39
N ASP A 61 5.86 -6.85 18.34
CA ASP A 61 6.86 -7.90 18.19
C ASP A 61 7.04 -8.24 16.70
N LEU A 62 8.00 -7.57 16.07
CA LEU A 62 8.18 -7.58 14.60
C LEU A 62 8.98 -8.80 14.11
N ARG A 63 8.58 -10.00 14.55
CA ARG A 63 9.11 -11.30 14.10
C ARG A 63 7.99 -12.23 13.65
N VAL A 64 8.32 -13.30 12.95
CA VAL A 64 7.34 -14.31 12.54
C VAL A 64 6.61 -14.89 13.77
N GLY A 65 5.29 -14.91 13.71
CA GLY A 65 4.39 -15.28 14.81
C GLY A 65 4.13 -14.16 15.82
N GLY A 66 4.84 -13.04 15.73
CA GLY A 66 4.63 -11.87 16.59
C GLY A 66 3.49 -10.98 16.12
N SER A 67 2.92 -10.23 17.05
CA SER A 67 1.83 -9.29 16.76
C SER A 67 2.35 -7.89 16.56
N PHE A 68 1.77 -7.17 15.62
CA PHE A 68 2.06 -5.77 15.34
C PHE A 68 0.81 -4.90 15.48
N GLN A 69 1.03 -3.59 15.68
CA GLN A 69 0.00 -2.57 15.69
C GLN A 69 0.37 -1.46 14.71
N GLN A 70 -0.59 -1.02 13.91
CA GLN A 70 -0.49 0.13 13.02
C GLN A 70 -1.30 1.28 13.62
N MET A 71 -0.71 2.45 13.69
CA MET A 71 -1.40 3.63 14.23
C MET A 71 -2.71 3.89 13.49
N ASN A 72 -3.82 3.93 14.22
CA ASN A 72 -5.18 4.20 13.72
C ASN A 72 -5.73 3.20 12.68
N MET A 73 -5.08 2.04 12.48
CA MET A 73 -5.48 1.07 11.45
C MET A 73 -5.65 -0.35 11.99
N GLY A 74 -5.47 -0.55 13.30
CA GLY A 74 -5.50 -1.87 13.92
C GLY A 74 -4.16 -2.59 13.82
N GLY A 75 -4.16 -3.88 14.07
CA GLY A 75 -2.95 -4.70 14.09
C GLY A 75 -3.16 -6.05 13.43
N GLY A 76 -2.20 -6.94 13.62
CA GLY A 76 -2.25 -8.28 13.06
C GLY A 76 -1.06 -9.12 13.51
N THR A 77 -0.80 -10.19 12.76
CA THR A 77 0.29 -11.13 13.02
C THR A 77 1.19 -11.25 11.80
N ILE A 78 2.51 -11.32 12.00
CA ILE A 78 3.47 -11.60 10.95
C ILE A 78 3.47 -13.12 10.68
N LEU A 79 2.98 -13.53 9.52
CA LEU A 79 2.84 -14.93 9.14
C LEU A 79 4.11 -15.48 8.50
N VAL A 80 4.74 -14.70 7.61
CA VAL A 80 5.97 -15.06 6.91
C VAL A 80 6.87 -13.83 6.82
N CYS A 81 8.17 -14.04 7.00
CA CYS A 81 9.21 -13.05 6.75
C CYS A 81 10.43 -13.74 6.15
N ASP A 82 10.61 -13.64 4.83
CA ASP A 82 11.75 -14.15 4.07
C ASP A 82 12.47 -12.97 3.42
N ALA A 83 13.35 -12.34 4.22
CA ALA A 83 14.06 -11.15 3.83
C ALA A 83 15.10 -11.42 2.71
N PRO A 84 15.25 -10.54 1.72
CA PRO A 84 14.52 -9.28 1.51
C PRO A 84 13.33 -9.42 0.52
N HIS A 85 12.69 -10.58 0.39
CA HIS A 85 11.83 -10.89 -0.75
C HIS A 85 10.35 -11.03 -0.41
N LEU A 86 10.00 -11.51 0.78
CA LEU A 86 8.61 -11.83 1.11
C LEU A 86 8.25 -11.46 2.55
N LEU A 87 7.19 -10.67 2.69
CA LEU A 87 6.50 -10.43 3.96
C LEU A 87 5.02 -10.78 3.79
N LYS A 88 4.49 -11.62 4.69
CA LYS A 88 3.05 -11.94 4.75
C LYS A 88 2.50 -11.65 6.13
N LEU A 89 1.36 -10.97 6.18
CA LEU A 89 0.70 -10.49 7.38
C LEU A 89 -0.76 -10.91 7.37
N SER A 90 -1.33 -11.23 8.54
CA SER A 90 -2.78 -11.18 8.75
C SER A 90 -3.18 -9.84 9.35
N LEU A 91 -4.40 -9.39 9.12
CA LEU A 91 -4.94 -8.15 9.68
C LEU A 91 -6.11 -8.44 10.63
N GLY A 92 -5.95 -8.04 11.90
CA GLY A 92 -6.99 -8.12 12.91
C GLY A 92 -7.54 -9.54 13.10
N ASP A 93 -8.83 -9.61 13.44
CA ASP A 93 -9.61 -10.84 13.55
C ASP A 93 -10.28 -11.21 12.21
N SER A 94 -10.08 -10.40 11.15
CA SER A 94 -10.57 -10.68 9.81
C SER A 94 -9.70 -11.74 9.12
N ALA A 95 -10.26 -12.39 8.11
CA ALA A 95 -9.49 -13.26 7.23
C ALA A 95 -8.65 -12.47 6.19
N ASP A 96 -8.42 -11.18 6.44
CA ASP A 96 -7.65 -10.33 5.55
C ASP A 96 -6.17 -10.64 5.68
N GLU A 97 -5.51 -10.79 4.53
CA GLU A 97 -4.08 -11.02 4.45
C GLU A 97 -3.43 -10.01 3.50
N ILE A 98 -2.27 -9.52 3.90
CA ILE A 98 -1.40 -8.73 3.04
C ILE A 98 -0.15 -9.54 2.73
N GLU A 99 0.23 -9.55 1.46
CA GLU A 99 1.49 -10.10 1.01
C GLU A 99 2.27 -9.04 0.23
N VAL A 100 3.52 -8.83 0.62
CA VAL A 100 4.47 -7.94 -0.06
C VAL A 100 5.59 -8.80 -0.61
N ARG A 101 5.77 -8.76 -1.93
CA ARG A 101 6.87 -9.41 -2.64
C ARG A 101 7.79 -8.38 -3.26
N LEU A 102 9.09 -8.56 -3.06
CA LEU A 102 10.11 -7.71 -3.67
C LEU A 102 11.00 -8.55 -4.58
N SER A 103 11.34 -7.97 -5.72
CA SER A 103 12.23 -8.59 -6.71
C SER A 103 13.06 -7.52 -7.43
N PRO A 104 14.21 -7.90 -8.04
CA PRO A 104 14.91 -7.00 -8.95
C PRO A 104 13.98 -6.49 -10.05
N GLY A 105 14.12 -5.22 -10.39
CA GLY A 105 13.40 -4.61 -11.49
C GLY A 105 14.01 -4.92 -12.86
N PRO A 106 13.37 -4.45 -13.94
CA PRO A 106 13.83 -4.70 -15.32
C PRO A 106 15.13 -3.96 -15.66
N GLU A 107 15.44 -2.90 -14.94
CA GLU A 107 16.64 -2.08 -15.15
C GLU A 107 17.58 -2.20 -13.96
N ALA A 108 18.88 -2.04 -14.19
CA ALA A 108 19.87 -2.04 -13.12
C ALA A 108 19.55 -0.93 -12.10
N GLY A 109 19.64 -1.23 -10.80
CA GLY A 109 19.35 -0.28 -9.75
C GLY A 109 17.85 -0.04 -9.51
N THR A 110 16.98 -0.90 -10.09
CA THR A 110 15.54 -0.86 -9.84
C THR A 110 15.06 -2.08 -9.08
N ALA A 111 14.00 -1.92 -8.29
CA ALA A 111 13.30 -3.00 -7.60
C ALA A 111 11.79 -2.90 -7.83
N VAL A 112 11.13 -4.05 -7.85
CA VAL A 112 9.67 -4.17 -7.98
C VAL A 112 9.08 -4.55 -6.64
N LEU A 113 8.08 -3.81 -6.22
CA LEU A 113 7.16 -4.19 -5.15
C LEU A 113 5.87 -4.70 -5.79
N GLU A 114 5.42 -5.88 -5.38
CA GLU A 114 4.07 -6.38 -5.60
C GLU A 114 3.39 -6.53 -4.23
N LEU A 115 2.32 -5.76 -4.01
CA LEU A 115 1.48 -5.82 -2.83
C LEU A 115 0.17 -6.49 -3.21
N GLN A 116 -0.20 -7.54 -2.49
CA GLN A 116 -1.47 -8.22 -2.59
C GLN A 116 -2.24 -8.04 -1.29
N HIS A 117 -3.50 -7.65 -1.35
CA HIS A 117 -4.40 -7.61 -0.21
C HIS A 117 -5.61 -8.48 -0.51
N ALA A 118 -5.69 -9.61 0.16
CA ALA A 118 -6.84 -10.51 0.12
C ALA A 118 -7.84 -10.12 1.21
N THR A 119 -9.12 -9.98 0.84
CA THR A 119 -10.21 -9.70 1.78
C THR A 119 -11.43 -10.58 1.49
N THR A 120 -12.11 -11.00 2.55
CA THR A 120 -13.44 -11.61 2.49
C THR A 120 -14.54 -10.60 2.78
N LEU A 121 -14.18 -9.37 3.11
CA LEU A 121 -15.15 -8.30 3.40
C LEU A 121 -15.72 -7.76 2.07
N ASP A 122 -17.03 -7.55 2.06
CA ASP A 122 -17.70 -6.90 0.93
C ASP A 122 -17.55 -5.38 0.97
N SER A 123 -17.56 -4.80 2.17
CA SER A 123 -17.58 -3.35 2.34
C SER A 123 -16.97 -2.88 3.64
N HIS A 124 -16.62 -1.58 3.66
CA HIS A 124 -16.23 -0.82 4.85
C HIS A 124 -17.19 0.33 5.11
N ASN A 125 -17.47 0.63 6.37
CA ASN A 125 -18.18 1.83 6.77
C ASN A 125 -17.15 2.92 7.14
N ILE A 126 -17.11 3.99 6.37
CA ILE A 126 -16.22 5.13 6.60
C ILE A 126 -17.06 6.39 6.80
N GLY A 127 -17.05 6.92 8.01
CA GLY A 127 -17.81 8.13 8.33
C GLY A 127 -19.34 8.01 8.16
N GLY A 128 -19.90 6.80 8.32
CA GLY A 128 -21.34 6.52 8.15
C GLY A 128 -21.74 6.17 6.71
N GLN A 129 -20.80 6.20 5.76
CA GLN A 129 -21.03 5.80 4.38
C GLN A 129 -20.38 4.44 4.10
N VAL A 130 -21.10 3.56 3.41
CA VAL A 130 -20.66 2.22 3.06
C VAL A 130 -19.99 2.25 1.69
N TYR A 131 -18.77 1.75 1.61
CA TYR A 131 -17.99 1.63 0.38
C TYR A 131 -17.60 0.18 0.14
N ASP A 132 -17.47 -0.24 -1.10
CA ASP A 132 -16.86 -1.54 -1.45
C ASP A 132 -15.44 -1.63 -0.86
N ALA A 133 -15.10 -2.81 -0.31
CA ALA A 133 -13.81 -3.00 0.35
C ALA A 133 -12.62 -2.80 -0.61
N VAL A 134 -12.72 -3.31 -1.85
CA VAL A 134 -11.66 -3.17 -2.86
C VAL A 134 -11.53 -1.73 -3.36
N PHE A 135 -12.65 -1.00 -3.47
CA PHE A 135 -12.64 0.44 -3.74
C PHE A 135 -11.83 1.20 -2.69
N CYS A 136 -12.03 0.88 -1.41
CA CYS A 136 -11.27 1.49 -0.31
C CYS A 136 -9.76 1.19 -0.38
N MET A 137 -9.38 0.00 -0.87
CA MET A 137 -7.97 -0.34 -1.06
C MET A 137 -7.28 0.58 -2.07
N GLY A 138 -7.97 0.98 -3.15
CA GLY A 138 -7.44 1.93 -4.13
C GLY A 138 -7.10 3.28 -3.50
N GLY A 139 -8.03 3.85 -2.76
CA GLY A 139 -7.85 5.12 -2.04
C GLY A 139 -6.81 5.03 -0.92
N GLY A 140 -6.61 3.85 -0.33
CA GLY A 140 -5.65 3.62 0.73
C GLY A 140 -4.22 3.37 0.23
N TYR A 141 -4.04 2.47 -0.73
CA TYR A 141 -2.70 2.06 -1.18
C TYR A 141 -2.09 2.99 -2.22
N TYR A 142 -2.87 3.53 -3.13
CA TYR A 142 -2.35 4.37 -4.21
C TYR A 142 -1.51 5.56 -3.70
N PRO A 143 -2.02 6.39 -2.77
CA PRO A 143 -1.24 7.50 -2.21
C PRO A 143 -0.04 7.02 -1.39
N ARG A 144 -0.15 5.89 -0.69
CA ARG A 144 0.97 5.35 0.10
C ARG A 144 2.10 4.82 -0.77
N LEU A 145 1.80 4.16 -1.88
CA LEU A 145 2.82 3.70 -2.83
C LEU A 145 3.52 4.88 -3.51
N LEU A 146 2.81 6.00 -3.72
CA LEU A 146 3.43 7.25 -4.17
C LEU A 146 4.29 7.88 -3.07
N ALA A 147 3.82 7.92 -1.83
CA ALA A 147 4.61 8.42 -0.70
C ALA A 147 5.90 7.60 -0.48
N LEU A 148 5.84 6.26 -0.68
CA LEU A 148 7.03 5.41 -0.68
C LEU A 148 8.03 5.83 -1.75
N ASP A 149 7.56 6.10 -2.97
CA ASP A 149 8.43 6.57 -4.06
C ASP A 149 9.12 7.89 -3.72
N LEU A 150 8.35 8.85 -3.21
CA LEU A 150 8.89 10.14 -2.76
C LEU A 150 9.88 9.98 -1.59
N HIS A 151 9.61 9.05 -0.66
CA HIS A 151 10.51 8.73 0.44
C HIS A 151 11.84 8.16 -0.05
N LEU A 152 11.80 7.18 -0.95
CA LEU A 152 12.99 6.54 -1.53
C LEU A 152 13.86 7.53 -2.31
N ARG A 153 13.23 8.49 -2.99
CA ARG A 153 13.93 9.57 -3.71
C ARG A 153 14.38 10.74 -2.84
N GLY A 154 14.09 10.71 -1.53
CA GLY A 154 14.38 11.82 -0.62
C GLY A 154 13.56 13.09 -0.90
N SER A 155 12.43 12.95 -1.59
CA SER A 155 11.54 14.06 -1.99
C SER A 155 10.28 14.17 -1.14
N LEU A 156 10.04 13.23 -0.21
CA LEU A 156 8.91 13.30 0.70
C LEU A 156 9.11 14.46 1.68
N PRO A 157 8.15 15.41 1.81
CA PRO A 157 8.27 16.55 2.72
C PRO A 157 8.58 16.12 4.16
N GLU A 158 9.38 16.91 4.88
CA GLU A 158 9.74 16.61 6.27
C GLU A 158 8.52 16.62 7.20
N ASP A 159 7.54 17.48 6.92
CA ASP A 159 6.29 17.65 7.66
C ASP A 159 5.15 16.76 7.16
N TYR A 160 5.42 15.83 6.24
CA TYR A 160 4.40 14.89 5.76
C TYR A 160 3.86 14.02 6.90
N ASP A 161 2.56 14.15 7.17
CA ASP A 161 1.85 13.33 8.16
C ASP A 161 1.30 12.06 7.50
N SER A 162 2.07 11.00 7.59
CA SER A 162 1.73 9.69 7.00
C SER A 162 0.46 9.08 7.60
N ALA A 163 0.14 9.37 8.86
CA ALA A 163 -1.07 8.88 9.53
C ALA A 163 -2.33 9.66 9.14
N ALA A 164 -2.15 10.90 8.71
CA ALA A 164 -3.23 11.78 8.27
C ALA A 164 -3.15 12.17 6.79
N PHE A 165 -2.54 11.32 5.94
CA PHE A 165 -2.35 11.57 4.50
C PHE A 165 -3.64 11.99 3.78
N HIS A 166 -4.81 11.54 4.23
CA HIS A 166 -6.12 11.90 3.69
C HIS A 166 -6.49 13.37 3.92
N LYS A 167 -5.78 14.07 4.82
CA LYS A 167 -5.94 15.50 5.08
C LYS A 167 -5.01 16.35 4.22
N ASP A 168 -3.99 15.76 3.62
CA ASP A 168 -3.06 16.44 2.73
C ASP A 168 -3.77 16.77 1.40
N PRO A 169 -3.90 18.07 1.04
CA PRO A 169 -4.54 18.47 -0.21
C PRO A 169 -3.87 17.86 -1.44
N ASN A 170 -2.55 17.64 -1.39
CA ASN A 170 -1.79 17.07 -2.50
C ASN A 170 -2.10 15.58 -2.70
N MET A 171 -2.53 14.88 -1.65
CA MET A 171 -2.91 13.47 -1.74
C MET A 171 -4.36 13.24 -2.18
N ARG A 172 -5.21 14.27 -2.13
CA ARG A 172 -6.66 14.14 -2.45
C ARG A 172 -6.88 13.59 -3.84
N SER A 173 -6.27 14.18 -4.86
CA SER A 173 -6.41 13.73 -6.25
C SER A 173 -5.89 12.30 -6.44
N THR A 174 -4.85 11.93 -5.72
CA THR A 174 -4.26 10.58 -5.75
C THR A 174 -5.19 9.55 -5.10
N ILE A 175 -5.86 9.90 -4.00
CA ILE A 175 -6.88 9.06 -3.36
C ILE A 175 -8.05 8.83 -4.33
N GLU A 176 -8.57 9.90 -4.93
CA GLU A 176 -9.70 9.85 -5.87
C GLU A 176 -9.37 8.98 -7.10
N ARG A 177 -8.19 9.18 -7.69
CA ARG A 177 -7.73 8.36 -8.82
C ARG A 177 -7.55 6.89 -8.46
N GLY A 178 -6.98 6.60 -7.29
CA GLY A 178 -6.81 5.24 -6.80
C GLY A 178 -8.14 4.52 -6.61
N SER A 179 -9.11 5.18 -5.97
CA SER A 179 -10.46 4.67 -5.78
C SER A 179 -11.19 4.46 -7.12
N ALA A 180 -11.13 5.44 -8.01
CA ALA A 180 -11.76 5.34 -9.34
C ALA A 180 -11.15 4.21 -10.19
N ALA A 181 -9.84 4.01 -10.10
CA ALA A 181 -9.16 2.94 -10.81
C ALA A 181 -9.57 1.55 -10.32
N MET A 182 -9.78 1.37 -9.01
CA MET A 182 -10.28 0.11 -8.47
C MET A 182 -11.76 -0.10 -8.80
N ALA A 183 -12.58 0.96 -8.79
CA ALA A 183 -13.98 0.90 -9.23
C ALA A 183 -14.11 0.44 -10.69
N ALA A 184 -13.24 0.92 -11.58
CA ALA A 184 -13.21 0.50 -12.97
C ALA A 184 -12.85 -0.99 -13.13
N LEU A 185 -11.94 -1.53 -12.32
CA LEU A 185 -11.64 -2.96 -12.31
C LEU A 185 -12.84 -3.79 -11.83
N LEU A 186 -13.55 -3.35 -10.78
CA LEU A 186 -14.76 -3.99 -10.29
C LEU A 186 -15.87 -4.03 -11.35
N ALA A 187 -16.08 -2.92 -12.07
CA ALA A 187 -17.07 -2.86 -13.16
C ALA A 187 -16.70 -3.80 -14.31
N GLY A 188 -15.44 -3.86 -14.73
CA GLY A 188 -14.97 -4.74 -15.80
C GLY A 188 -15.04 -6.24 -15.45
N ASP A 189 -14.99 -6.61 -14.17
CA ASP A 189 -15.17 -7.99 -13.72
C ASP A 189 -16.65 -8.39 -13.62
N ALA A 190 -17.56 -7.43 -13.42
CA ALA A 190 -19.00 -7.66 -13.41
C ALA A 190 -19.59 -7.93 -14.82
N GLU A 191 -18.87 -7.55 -15.88
CA GLU A 191 -19.26 -7.75 -17.29
C GLU A 191 -18.70 -9.06 -17.90
N ARG A 192 -17.92 -9.85 -17.16
CA ARG A 192 -17.35 -11.14 -17.58
C ARG A 192 -17.99 -12.31 -16.88
#